data_f1c5282cd72d97b597db3bcca361f8b2
#
_entry.id   f1c5282cd72d97b597db3bcca361f8b2
#
_cell.length_a   1.000
_cell.length_b   1.000
_cell.length_c   1.000
_cell.angle_alpha   90.00
_cell.angle_beta   90.00
_cell.angle_gamma   90.00
#
_symmetry.space_group_name_H-M   'P 1'
#
loop_
_entity.id
_entity.type
_entity.pdbx_description
1 polymer ?
#
loop_
_entity_poly.entity_id
_entity_poly.type
_entity_poly.pdbx_seq_one_letter_code
_entity_poly.pdbx_strand_id
1 'polypeptide(L)'
;GSVHRRSSRGIVLVPEGRGVFPGLTVRENLAVFAGGRIGRGRIEEVTTHFPVLGRRLGQSAGSMSGGEQQMLALARALLVDPTVLLLDEISLGLAPLVVAELFETVAGLRRPDRAIVVVEQFVSYALGLADVAYRLERGVVEFAGDPGEMRAHLDVPA
;
A
#
# COMPACT_ATOMS: atom_id res chain seq x y z
N GLY A 1 19.64 3.87 -9.81
CA GLY A 1 19.00 5.07 -10.38
C GLY A 1 18.44 5.96 -9.28
N SER A 2 18.29 7.29 -9.51
CA SER A 2 17.70 8.20 -8.53
C SER A 2 16.21 7.89 -8.30
N VAL A 3 15.66 8.23 -7.13
CA VAL A 3 14.24 8.06 -6.76
C VAL A 3 13.32 8.69 -7.82
N HIS A 4 13.65 9.91 -8.27
CA HIS A 4 12.91 10.61 -9.33
C HIS A 4 12.83 9.81 -10.64
N ARG A 5 13.91 9.15 -11.04
CA ARG A 5 13.97 8.34 -12.27
C ARG A 5 13.13 7.06 -12.15
N ARG A 6 12.94 6.51 -10.95
CA ARG A 6 12.08 5.34 -10.70
C ARG A 6 10.60 5.73 -10.71
N SER A 7 10.25 6.83 -10.06
CA SER A 7 8.88 7.35 -10.06
C SER A 7 8.39 7.70 -11.48
N SER A 8 9.25 8.30 -12.32
CA SER A 8 8.91 8.59 -13.73
C SER A 8 8.71 7.34 -14.61
N ARG A 9 9.09 6.16 -14.11
CA ARG A 9 8.87 4.85 -14.75
C ARG A 9 7.68 4.09 -14.19
N GLY A 10 6.82 4.73 -13.41
CA GLY A 10 5.65 4.11 -12.83
C GLY A 10 5.92 3.23 -11.61
N ILE A 11 7.10 3.35 -10.97
CA ILE A 11 7.43 2.63 -9.73
C ILE A 11 7.14 3.56 -8.55
N VAL A 12 6.26 3.14 -7.66
CA VAL A 12 5.89 3.91 -6.46
C VAL A 12 6.09 3.05 -5.22
N LEU A 13 6.69 3.64 -4.19
CA LEU A 13 6.88 3.04 -2.87
C LEU A 13 5.93 3.69 -1.87
N VAL A 14 5.21 2.87 -1.13
CA VAL A 14 4.58 3.23 0.14
C VAL A 14 5.50 2.71 1.24
N PRO A 15 6.28 3.58 1.89
CA PRO A 15 7.24 3.18 2.90
C PRO A 15 6.55 2.93 4.25
N GLU A 16 7.24 2.28 5.15
CA GLU A 16 6.94 2.30 6.58
C GLU A 16 6.73 3.75 7.07
N GLY A 17 5.83 3.95 8.02
CA GLY A 17 5.60 5.28 8.62
C GLY A 17 4.64 6.19 7.86
N ARG A 18 3.89 5.66 6.86
CA ARG A 18 2.74 6.30 6.18
C ARG A 18 3.07 7.55 5.36
N GLY A 19 3.99 8.40 5.78
CA GLY A 19 4.45 9.61 5.09
C GLY A 19 3.34 10.64 4.78
N VAL A 20 2.22 10.64 5.54
CA VAL A 20 1.15 11.63 5.38
C VAL A 20 1.54 12.97 6.00
N PHE A 21 0.94 14.05 5.52
CA PHE A 21 1.11 15.40 6.08
C PHE A 21 -0.01 15.65 7.10
N PRO A 22 0.23 15.57 8.42
CA PRO A 22 -0.80 15.59 9.43
C PRO A 22 -1.54 16.93 9.53
N GLY A 23 -0.87 18.02 9.19
CA GLY A 23 -1.46 19.38 9.17
C GLY A 23 -2.33 19.68 7.95
N LEU A 24 -2.35 18.79 6.95
CA LEU A 24 -3.17 18.93 5.76
C LEU A 24 -4.42 18.06 5.86
N THR A 25 -5.47 18.47 5.15
CA THR A 25 -6.67 17.64 4.95
C THR A 25 -6.37 16.42 4.08
N VAL A 26 -7.26 15.43 4.07
CA VAL A 26 -7.20 14.27 3.17
C VAL A 26 -7.07 14.72 1.73
N ARG A 27 -7.91 15.65 1.28
CA ARG A 27 -7.88 16.20 -0.09
C ARG A 27 -6.55 16.86 -0.42
N GLU A 28 -6.01 17.67 0.49
CA GLU A 28 -4.72 18.34 0.29
C GLU A 28 -3.56 17.34 0.24
N ASN A 29 -3.56 16.30 1.11
CA ASN A 29 -2.60 15.21 1.04
C ASN A 29 -2.59 14.53 -0.33
N LEU A 30 -3.76 14.24 -0.87
CA LEU A 30 -3.92 13.66 -2.20
C LEU A 30 -3.39 14.63 -3.28
N ALA A 31 -3.79 15.91 -3.23
CA ALA A 31 -3.41 16.91 -4.22
C ALA A 31 -1.90 17.20 -4.25
N VAL A 32 -1.25 17.30 -3.10
CA VAL A 32 0.22 17.57 -2.99
C VAL A 32 1.02 16.43 -3.63
N PHE A 33 0.67 15.17 -3.35
CA PHE A 33 1.39 14.03 -3.92
C PHE A 33 1.26 13.97 -5.44
N ALA A 34 0.15 14.41 -5.95
CA ALA A 34 -0.15 14.49 -7.36
C ALA A 34 0.56 15.62 -8.11
N GLY A 35 1.40 16.42 -7.43
CA GLY A 35 2.08 17.57 -8.01
C GLY A 35 1.15 18.69 -8.46
N GLY A 36 -0.03 18.80 -7.86
CA GLY A 36 -1.04 19.80 -8.16
C GLY A 36 -1.73 19.68 -9.53
N ARG A 37 -1.38 18.66 -10.33
CA ARG A 37 -1.86 18.46 -11.72
C ARG A 37 -3.04 17.49 -11.83
N ILE A 38 -3.46 16.86 -10.73
CA ILE A 38 -4.52 15.87 -10.75
C ILE A 38 -5.88 16.56 -10.62
N GLY A 39 -6.71 16.38 -11.64
CA GLY A 39 -8.09 16.84 -11.65
C GLY A 39 -8.93 16.19 -10.54
N ARG A 40 -10.01 16.87 -10.12
CA ARG A 40 -10.94 16.37 -9.09
C ARG A 40 -11.41 14.94 -9.37
N GLY A 41 -11.70 14.61 -10.64
CA GLY A 41 -12.17 13.29 -11.04
C GLY A 41 -11.20 12.15 -10.68
N ARG A 42 -9.88 12.39 -10.71
CA ARG A 42 -8.91 11.36 -10.33
C ARG A 42 -8.89 11.10 -8.82
N ILE A 43 -9.08 12.12 -7.99
CA ILE A 43 -9.23 11.95 -6.54
C ILE A 43 -10.49 11.14 -6.25
N GLU A 44 -11.59 11.47 -6.90
CA GLU A 44 -12.87 10.76 -6.77
C GLU A 44 -12.73 9.30 -7.19
N GLU A 45 -12.10 9.02 -8.33
CA GLU A 45 -11.80 7.66 -8.80
C GLU A 45 -10.99 6.86 -7.77
N VAL A 46 -9.86 7.41 -7.30
CA VAL A 46 -9.03 6.72 -6.31
C VAL A 46 -9.78 6.48 -5.00
N THR A 47 -10.59 7.43 -4.55
CA THR A 47 -11.36 7.28 -3.30
C THR A 47 -12.51 6.27 -3.40
N THR A 48 -12.86 5.74 -4.59
CA THR A 48 -13.77 4.59 -4.68
C THR A 48 -13.17 3.33 -4.05
N HIS A 49 -11.84 3.16 -4.12
CA HIS A 49 -11.13 2.09 -3.42
C HIS A 49 -11.00 2.32 -1.91
N PHE A 50 -11.22 3.56 -1.45
CA PHE A 50 -11.07 3.98 -0.05
C PHE A 50 -12.29 4.80 0.39
N PRO A 51 -13.46 4.17 0.58
CA PRO A 51 -14.70 4.91 0.86
C PRO A 51 -14.63 5.78 2.12
N VAL A 52 -13.83 5.38 3.12
CA VAL A 52 -13.61 6.18 4.34
C VAL A 52 -12.96 7.52 4.03
N LEU A 53 -12.01 7.56 3.09
CA LEU A 53 -11.35 8.80 2.66
C LEU A 53 -12.30 9.69 1.85
N GLY A 54 -13.09 9.10 0.97
CA GLY A 54 -14.08 9.82 0.17
C GLY A 54 -15.08 10.61 1.02
N ARG A 55 -15.52 10.01 2.14
CA ARG A 55 -16.43 10.68 3.11
C ARG A 55 -15.75 11.76 3.96
N ARG A 56 -14.41 11.79 4.04
CA ARG A 56 -13.61 12.61 4.96
C ARG A 56 -12.62 13.53 4.29
N LEU A 57 -12.85 13.88 3.03
CA LEU A 57 -11.92 14.70 2.23
C LEU A 57 -11.50 16.03 2.88
N GLY A 58 -12.38 16.64 3.68
CA GLY A 58 -12.12 17.89 4.43
C GLY A 58 -11.50 17.67 5.82
N GLN A 59 -11.35 16.41 6.29
CA GLN A 59 -10.80 16.12 7.61
C GLN A 59 -9.27 16.25 7.58
N SER A 60 -8.68 16.79 8.68
CA SER A 60 -7.22 16.80 8.88
C SER A 60 -6.69 15.37 9.00
N ALA A 61 -5.64 15.04 8.24
CA ALA A 61 -5.02 13.73 8.27
C ALA A 61 -4.44 13.38 9.65
N GLY A 62 -4.01 14.36 10.43
CA GLY A 62 -3.51 14.16 11.79
C GLY A 62 -4.56 13.68 12.79
N SER A 63 -5.86 13.90 12.51
CA SER A 63 -6.97 13.44 13.36
C SER A 63 -7.52 12.07 12.97
N MET A 64 -6.96 11.42 11.95
CA MET A 64 -7.36 10.11 11.48
C MET A 64 -6.70 9.00 12.30
N SER A 65 -7.34 7.82 12.36
CA SER A 65 -6.73 6.62 12.93
C SER A 65 -5.50 6.16 12.12
N GLY A 66 -4.66 5.34 12.73
CA GLY A 66 -3.47 4.80 12.05
C GLY A 66 -3.80 4.06 10.76
N GLY A 67 -4.86 3.26 10.75
CA GLY A 67 -5.31 2.55 9.54
C GLY A 67 -5.83 3.50 8.45
N GLU A 68 -6.59 4.51 8.82
CA GLU A 68 -7.07 5.52 7.86
C GLU A 68 -5.91 6.33 7.25
N GLN A 69 -4.87 6.64 8.05
CA GLN A 69 -3.66 7.27 7.54
C GLN A 69 -2.89 6.34 6.59
N GLN A 70 -2.88 5.02 6.86
CA GLN A 70 -2.28 4.03 5.96
C GLN A 70 -3.05 3.93 4.64
N MET A 71 -4.39 3.91 4.70
CA MET A 71 -5.23 3.99 3.50
C MET A 71 -4.99 5.27 2.71
N LEU A 72 -4.76 6.41 3.39
CA LEU A 72 -4.40 7.66 2.73
C LEU A 72 -3.04 7.58 2.03
N ALA A 73 -2.04 6.91 2.63
CA ALA A 73 -0.75 6.68 2.00
C ALA A 73 -0.87 5.83 0.73
N LEU A 74 -1.66 4.74 0.78
CA LEU A 74 -1.98 3.91 -0.40
C LEU A 74 -2.72 4.71 -1.49
N ALA A 75 -3.75 5.46 -1.11
CA ALA A 75 -4.53 6.29 -2.03
C ALA A 75 -3.63 7.31 -2.78
N ARG A 76 -2.68 7.93 -2.07
CA ARG A 76 -1.68 8.82 -2.68
C ARG A 76 -0.83 8.12 -3.72
N ALA A 77 -0.38 6.90 -3.44
CA ALA A 77 0.41 6.11 -4.38
C ALA A 77 -0.36 5.78 -5.66
N LEU A 78 -1.67 5.53 -5.55
CA LEU A 78 -2.52 5.19 -6.69
C LEU A 78 -2.86 6.38 -7.60
N LEU A 79 -2.75 7.62 -7.10
CA LEU A 79 -3.04 8.81 -7.91
C LEU A 79 -2.18 8.91 -9.17
N VAL A 80 -0.95 8.40 -9.12
CA VAL A 80 -0.02 8.42 -10.27
C VAL A 80 -0.12 7.17 -11.15
N ASP A 81 -1.09 6.29 -10.88
CA ASP A 81 -1.37 5.06 -11.61
C ASP A 81 -0.11 4.18 -11.82
N PRO A 82 0.48 3.65 -10.74
CA PRO A 82 1.74 2.92 -10.83
C PRO A 82 1.57 1.58 -11.56
N THR A 83 2.57 1.23 -12.38
CA THR A 83 2.73 -0.12 -12.93
C THR A 83 3.40 -1.07 -11.94
N VAL A 84 4.20 -0.52 -11.00
CA VAL A 84 4.80 -1.27 -9.90
C VAL A 84 4.54 -0.53 -8.59
N LEU A 85 3.84 -1.19 -7.68
CA LEU A 85 3.53 -0.70 -6.35
C LEU A 85 4.35 -1.50 -5.33
N LEU A 86 5.22 -0.82 -4.59
CA LEU A 86 6.02 -1.41 -3.53
C LEU A 86 5.40 -1.01 -2.19
N LEU A 87 5.07 -1.98 -1.36
CA LEU A 87 4.45 -1.83 -0.05
C LEU A 87 5.41 -2.37 1.01
N ASP A 88 5.91 -1.50 1.88
CA ASP A 88 6.93 -1.82 2.87
C ASP A 88 6.35 -1.66 4.28
N GLU A 89 6.15 -2.80 4.96
CA GLU A 89 5.61 -2.91 6.33
C GLU A 89 4.35 -2.05 6.57
N ILE A 90 3.40 -2.09 5.62
CA ILE A 90 2.21 -1.23 5.66
C ILE A 90 1.25 -1.57 6.81
N SER A 91 1.37 -2.75 7.40
CA SER A 91 0.54 -3.22 8.52
C SER A 91 1.13 -2.90 9.90
N LEU A 92 2.37 -2.39 9.97
CA LEU A 92 3.06 -2.17 11.23
C LEU A 92 2.30 -1.21 12.15
N GLY A 93 2.08 -1.65 13.41
CA GLY A 93 1.41 -0.88 14.45
C GLY A 93 -0.10 -0.73 14.23
N LEU A 94 -0.72 -1.54 13.39
CA LEU A 94 -2.16 -1.59 13.20
C LEU A 94 -2.80 -2.73 14.01
N ALA A 95 -4.07 -2.54 14.40
CA ALA A 95 -4.86 -3.60 15.02
C ALA A 95 -5.19 -4.71 14.00
N PRO A 96 -5.32 -5.99 14.41
CA PRO A 96 -5.51 -7.11 13.48
C PRO A 96 -6.70 -6.94 12.51
N LEU A 97 -7.81 -6.39 12.99
CA LEU A 97 -8.98 -6.14 12.15
C LEU A 97 -8.68 -5.12 11.03
N VAL A 98 -7.89 -4.08 11.35
CA VAL A 98 -7.48 -3.05 10.40
C VAL A 98 -6.48 -3.60 9.39
N VAL A 99 -5.61 -4.53 9.82
CA VAL A 99 -4.69 -5.25 8.92
C VAL A 99 -5.48 -6.05 7.90
N ALA A 100 -6.51 -6.80 8.32
CA ALA A 100 -7.36 -7.56 7.41
C ALA A 100 -8.01 -6.64 6.35
N GLU A 101 -8.65 -5.54 6.79
CA GLU A 101 -9.28 -4.56 5.88
C GLU A 101 -8.26 -3.94 4.90
N LEU A 102 -7.04 -3.67 5.39
CA LEU A 102 -5.96 -3.14 4.57
C LEU A 102 -5.55 -4.12 3.46
N PHE A 103 -5.36 -5.40 3.79
CA PHE A 103 -5.00 -6.42 2.82
C PHE A 103 -6.13 -6.74 1.84
N GLU A 104 -7.40 -6.70 2.26
CA GLU A 104 -8.54 -6.76 1.35
C GLU A 104 -8.52 -5.59 0.34
N THR A 105 -8.21 -4.39 0.83
CA THR A 105 -8.05 -3.22 -0.05
C THR A 105 -6.93 -3.44 -1.06
N VAL A 106 -5.76 -3.93 -0.62
CA VAL A 106 -4.62 -4.23 -1.50
C VAL A 106 -4.99 -5.30 -2.54
N ALA A 107 -5.76 -6.33 -2.14
CA ALA A 107 -6.28 -7.34 -3.07
C ALA A 107 -7.12 -6.71 -4.20
N GLY A 108 -7.97 -5.75 -3.85
CA GLY A 108 -8.79 -4.99 -4.81
C GLY A 108 -8.00 -4.09 -5.76
N LEU A 109 -6.70 -3.86 -5.50
CA LEU A 109 -5.83 -3.08 -6.39
C LEU A 109 -5.16 -3.91 -7.49
N ARG A 110 -5.32 -5.22 -7.48
CA ARG A 110 -4.71 -6.12 -8.46
C ARG A 110 -5.27 -5.86 -9.86
N ARG A 111 -4.37 -5.77 -10.82
CA ARG A 111 -4.68 -5.61 -12.26
C ARG A 111 -3.63 -6.37 -13.07
N PRO A 112 -3.97 -6.83 -14.30
CA PRO A 112 -3.01 -7.54 -15.16
C PRO A 112 -1.75 -6.73 -15.51
N ASP A 113 -1.86 -5.39 -15.51
CA ASP A 113 -0.80 -4.44 -15.87
C ASP A 113 -0.10 -3.81 -14.66
N ARG A 114 -0.36 -4.31 -13.43
CA ARG A 114 0.24 -3.82 -12.20
C ARG A 114 0.90 -4.94 -11.40
N ALA A 115 2.19 -4.82 -11.14
CA ALA A 115 2.87 -5.63 -10.16
C ALA A 115 2.77 -4.99 -8.77
N ILE A 116 2.42 -5.79 -7.75
CA ILE A 116 2.42 -5.36 -6.35
C ILE A 116 3.46 -6.20 -5.61
N VAL A 117 4.43 -5.55 -5.00
CA VAL A 117 5.44 -6.19 -4.14
C VAL A 117 5.15 -5.80 -2.70
N VAL A 118 4.95 -6.77 -1.86
CA VAL A 118 4.65 -6.58 -0.43
C VAL A 118 5.82 -7.13 0.39
N VAL A 119 6.37 -6.31 1.26
CA VAL A 119 7.34 -6.70 2.28
C VAL A 119 6.64 -6.59 3.62
N GLU A 120 6.51 -7.70 4.36
CA GLU A 120 5.67 -7.77 5.55
C GLU A 120 6.18 -8.78 6.57
N GLN A 121 5.86 -8.49 7.84
CA GLN A 121 6.06 -9.41 8.97
C GLN A 121 4.83 -10.29 9.22
N PHE A 122 3.64 -9.82 8.90
CA PHE A 122 2.39 -10.58 8.99
C PHE A 122 2.24 -11.54 7.80
N VAL A 123 3.05 -12.60 7.84
CA VAL A 123 3.28 -13.55 6.75
C VAL A 123 1.98 -14.17 6.22
N SER A 124 1.02 -14.50 7.10
CA SER A 124 -0.25 -15.12 6.70
C SER A 124 -1.06 -14.26 5.73
N TYR A 125 -1.14 -12.95 5.97
CA TYR A 125 -1.84 -12.03 5.08
C TYR A 125 -1.09 -11.86 3.76
N ALA A 126 0.23 -11.67 3.80
CA ALA A 126 1.05 -11.51 2.60
C ALA A 126 0.98 -12.74 1.70
N LEU A 127 1.12 -13.95 2.26
CA LEU A 127 1.02 -15.21 1.52
C LEU A 127 -0.39 -15.47 0.96
N GLY A 128 -1.44 -15.00 1.64
CA GLY A 128 -2.81 -15.10 1.14
C GLY A 128 -3.08 -14.27 -0.13
N LEU A 129 -2.23 -13.27 -0.38
CA LEU A 129 -2.36 -12.35 -1.50
C LEU A 129 -1.39 -12.64 -2.64
N ALA A 130 -0.27 -13.30 -2.35
CA ALA A 130 0.86 -13.45 -3.25
C ALA A 130 0.61 -14.51 -4.35
N ASP A 131 1.14 -14.25 -5.55
CA ASP A 131 1.27 -15.23 -6.62
C ASP A 131 2.64 -15.93 -6.56
N VAL A 132 3.66 -15.24 -6.02
CA VAL A 132 5.02 -15.75 -5.77
C VAL A 132 5.53 -15.18 -4.46
N ALA A 133 6.22 -15.98 -3.68
CA ALA A 133 6.79 -15.57 -2.40
C ALA A 133 8.32 -15.71 -2.39
N TYR A 134 8.97 -14.76 -1.70
CA TYR A 134 10.41 -14.75 -1.46
C TYR A 134 10.67 -14.62 0.03
N ARG A 135 11.51 -15.50 0.58
CA ARG A 135 12.04 -15.35 1.93
C ARG A 135 13.47 -14.83 1.84
N LEU A 136 13.69 -13.70 2.50
CA LEU A 136 15.04 -13.12 2.64
C LEU A 136 15.52 -13.32 4.06
N GLU A 137 16.73 -13.83 4.21
CA GLU A 137 17.41 -13.91 5.49
C GLU A 137 18.84 -13.43 5.33
N ARG A 138 19.27 -12.48 6.18
CA ARG A 138 20.61 -11.86 6.19
C ARG A 138 21.10 -11.40 4.81
N GLY A 139 20.17 -10.88 3.99
CA GLY A 139 20.48 -10.36 2.65
C GLY A 139 20.55 -11.41 1.55
N VAL A 140 20.22 -12.68 1.86
CA VAL A 140 20.18 -13.80 0.90
C VAL A 140 18.74 -14.25 0.70
N VAL A 141 18.37 -14.58 -0.54
CA VAL A 141 17.09 -15.23 -0.85
C VAL A 141 17.22 -16.71 -0.54
N GLU A 142 16.58 -17.17 0.52
CA GLU A 142 16.59 -18.58 0.95
C GLU A 142 15.46 -19.41 0.35
N PHE A 143 14.38 -18.75 -0.03
CA PHE A 143 13.26 -19.39 -0.70
C PHE A 143 12.70 -18.43 -1.77
N ALA A 144 12.34 -19.02 -2.91
CA ALA A 144 11.57 -18.34 -3.95
C ALA A 144 10.66 -19.38 -4.63
N GLY A 145 9.33 -19.17 -4.53
CA GLY A 145 8.40 -20.16 -5.08
C GLY A 145 6.93 -19.91 -4.72
N ASP A 146 6.15 -20.97 -4.69
CA ASP A 146 4.73 -20.97 -4.39
C ASP A 146 4.45 -20.53 -2.94
N PRO A 147 3.48 -19.62 -2.71
CA PRO A 147 3.13 -19.15 -1.36
C PRO A 147 2.63 -20.28 -0.43
N GLY A 148 1.98 -21.30 -0.96
CA GLY A 148 1.52 -22.46 -0.18
C GLY A 148 2.70 -23.33 0.29
N GLU A 149 3.72 -23.52 -0.55
CA GLU A 149 4.95 -24.20 -0.16
C GLU A 149 5.69 -23.42 0.94
N MET A 150 5.78 -22.08 0.81
CA MET A 150 6.36 -21.24 1.85
C MET A 150 5.56 -21.33 3.15
N ARG A 151 4.24 -21.31 3.10
CA ARG A 151 3.35 -21.43 4.25
C ARG A 151 3.63 -22.73 5.02
N ALA A 152 3.73 -23.84 4.31
CA ALA A 152 4.07 -25.15 4.89
C ALA A 152 5.48 -25.16 5.51
N HIS A 153 6.44 -24.51 4.86
CA HIS A 153 7.82 -24.43 5.34
C HIS A 153 7.98 -23.57 6.62
N LEU A 154 7.10 -22.59 6.83
CA LEU A 154 7.13 -21.68 7.97
C LEU A 154 6.16 -22.07 9.10
N ASP A 155 5.43 -23.18 8.98
CA ASP A 155 4.38 -23.60 9.94
C ASP A 155 3.32 -22.52 10.19
N VAL A 156 3.01 -21.71 9.15
CA VAL A 156 2.04 -20.60 9.26
C VAL A 156 0.63 -21.15 9.04
N PRO A 157 -0.33 -20.93 9.99
CA PRO A 157 -1.72 -21.35 9.82
C PRO A 157 -2.39 -20.76 8.57
N ALA A 158 -3.40 -21.47 8.07
CA ALA A 158 -4.19 -21.07 6.92
C ALA A 158 -5.05 -19.83 7.21
#